data_5e969eadffd85114fbf81367dc16739e
#
_entry.id   5e969eadffd85114fbf81367dc16739e
#
_cell.length_a   1.000
_cell.length_b   1.000
_cell.length_c   1.000
_cell.angle_alpha   90.00
_cell.angle_beta   90.00
_cell.angle_gamma   90.00
#
_symmetry.space_group_name_H-M   'P 1'
#
loop_
_entity.id
_entity.type
_entity.pdbx_description
1 polymer ?
#
loop_
_entity_poly.entity_id
_entity_poly.type
_entity_poly.pdbx_seq_one_letter_code
_entity_poly.pdbx_strand_id
1 'polypeptide(L)'
;MTMNQLEQLKQYTTVVADTGNFLQLAQFAPRDATTNPSLILKAVQQPEYAPLLAQAVAEHRGEPLDALVDRVLVRFGLEILKVVPGRVSTEVDARLSFDTAATVARARRLMNWYGDHGVGPDRVLIKIASTWEGIQAARILEHEGIHCNLTLLFSFCQAVACAEGGVKLISPFVGRIYDWAKKAAGAQWDEAANAAENDPGVKSVAQIYTYYKKFGIQTEVMGASFRNLGQITALAGCDLLTISPDLLAGLQASDAPLPRRLDAQAAAAAPIHAVSYNEASFRFALNQDAMATDKLAEGIRAFVADSIKLDQLITQLQTQSQQQAGA
;
A
#
# COMPACT_ATOMS: atom_id res chain seq x y z
N MET A 1 -5.90 -18.37 -28.66
CA MET A 1 -5.20 -17.09 -28.35
C MET A 1 -4.26 -17.39 -27.20
N THR A 2 -3.01 -16.99 -27.32
CA THR A 2 -2.06 -17.06 -26.21
C THR A 2 -2.51 -16.09 -25.13
N MET A 3 -2.42 -16.52 -23.86
CA MET A 3 -2.81 -15.71 -22.70
C MET A 3 -1.71 -14.66 -22.44
N ASN A 4 -2.06 -13.38 -22.34
CA ASN A 4 -1.08 -12.35 -22.01
C ASN A 4 -0.53 -12.49 -20.59
N GLN A 5 0.59 -11.78 -20.29
CA GLN A 5 1.25 -11.92 -18.99
C GLN A 5 0.39 -11.49 -17.81
N LEU A 6 -0.52 -10.52 -17.97
CA LEU A 6 -1.45 -10.12 -16.90
C LEU A 6 -2.39 -11.28 -16.53
N GLU A 7 -2.96 -11.95 -17.52
CA GLU A 7 -3.86 -13.08 -17.29
C GLU A 7 -3.09 -14.32 -16.77
N GLN A 8 -1.84 -14.52 -17.19
CA GLN A 8 -0.98 -15.56 -16.63
C GLN A 8 -0.66 -15.27 -15.15
N LEU A 9 -0.33 -14.02 -14.80
CA LEU A 9 -0.05 -13.61 -13.42
C LEU A 9 -1.24 -13.86 -12.49
N LYS A 10 -2.47 -13.56 -12.94
CA LYS A 10 -3.70 -13.78 -12.18
C LYS A 10 -3.94 -15.24 -11.79
N GLN A 11 -3.28 -16.20 -12.43
CA GLN A 11 -3.37 -17.62 -12.06
C GLN A 11 -2.62 -17.95 -10.77
N TYR A 12 -1.64 -17.16 -10.38
CA TYR A 12 -0.73 -17.43 -9.25
C TYR A 12 -0.83 -16.39 -8.16
N THR A 13 -1.25 -15.18 -8.50
CA THR A 13 -1.15 -13.99 -7.66
C THR A 13 -2.43 -13.17 -7.77
N THR A 14 -2.92 -12.68 -6.65
CA THR A 14 -3.99 -11.68 -6.67
C THR A 14 -3.45 -10.36 -7.18
N VAL A 15 -3.95 -9.92 -8.34
CA VAL A 15 -3.57 -8.62 -8.92
C VAL A 15 -4.37 -7.51 -8.26
N VAL A 16 -3.65 -6.52 -7.77
CA VAL A 16 -4.16 -5.32 -7.10
C VAL A 16 -3.74 -4.10 -7.92
N ALA A 17 -4.61 -3.12 -8.09
CA ALA A 17 -4.25 -1.88 -8.79
C ALA A 17 -3.82 -0.80 -7.80
N ASP A 18 -2.68 -0.16 -8.07
CA ASP A 18 -2.14 0.94 -7.26
C ASP A 18 -2.45 2.27 -7.92
N THR A 19 -3.64 2.84 -7.62
CA THR A 19 -4.10 4.08 -8.25
C THR A 19 -5.24 4.75 -7.49
N GLY A 20 -5.29 6.10 -7.57
CA GLY A 20 -6.47 6.89 -7.24
C GLY A 20 -7.39 7.12 -8.45
N ASN A 21 -6.92 6.80 -9.68
CA ASN A 21 -7.70 6.93 -10.91
C ASN A 21 -8.55 5.67 -11.16
N PHE A 22 -9.72 5.60 -10.55
CA PHE A 22 -10.60 4.44 -10.62
C PHE A 22 -11.30 4.26 -11.98
N LEU A 23 -11.38 5.29 -12.82
CA LEU A 23 -12.00 5.19 -14.15
C LEU A 23 -11.21 4.26 -15.08
N GLN A 24 -9.90 4.11 -14.84
CA GLN A 24 -9.04 3.23 -15.63
C GLN A 24 -8.97 1.79 -15.10
N LEU A 25 -9.54 1.50 -13.93
CA LEU A 25 -9.38 0.18 -13.29
C LEU A 25 -10.12 -0.94 -14.04
N ALA A 26 -11.29 -0.65 -14.58
CA ALA A 26 -12.16 -1.66 -15.19
C ALA A 26 -11.49 -2.46 -16.32
N GLN A 27 -10.60 -1.83 -17.09
CA GLN A 27 -9.90 -2.47 -18.21
C GLN A 27 -8.93 -3.58 -17.78
N PHE A 28 -8.41 -3.54 -16.54
CA PHE A 28 -7.47 -4.52 -16.01
C PHE A 28 -8.13 -5.58 -15.13
N ALA A 29 -9.39 -5.37 -14.74
CA ALA A 29 -10.14 -6.22 -13.83
C ALA A 29 -9.31 -6.68 -12.61
N PRO A 30 -8.72 -5.75 -11.82
CA PRO A 30 -8.01 -6.11 -10.60
C PRO A 30 -9.01 -6.58 -9.54
N ARG A 31 -8.57 -7.43 -8.62
CA ARG A 31 -9.41 -7.88 -7.51
C ARG A 31 -9.56 -6.82 -6.43
N ASP A 32 -8.46 -6.23 -6.03
CA ASP A 32 -8.36 -5.22 -4.98
C ASP A 32 -7.75 -3.93 -5.56
N ALA A 33 -7.80 -2.83 -4.81
CA ALA A 33 -7.08 -1.60 -5.13
C ALA A 33 -6.42 -0.99 -3.90
N THR A 34 -5.29 -0.33 -4.11
CA THR A 34 -4.60 0.45 -3.08
C THR A 34 -4.55 1.92 -3.45
N THR A 35 -4.72 2.77 -2.44
CA THR A 35 -4.50 4.21 -2.54
C THR A 35 -3.42 4.66 -1.55
N ASN A 36 -3.00 5.90 -1.67
CA ASN A 36 -2.16 6.62 -0.73
C ASN A 36 -2.35 8.13 -0.96
N PRO A 37 -1.85 9.01 -0.06
CA PRO A 37 -2.03 10.46 -0.21
C PRO A 37 -1.57 11.00 -1.56
N SER A 38 -0.46 10.51 -2.09
CA SER A 38 0.08 10.96 -3.38
C SER A 38 -0.83 10.58 -4.56
N LEU A 39 -1.40 9.37 -4.53
CA LEU A 39 -2.32 8.91 -5.58
C LEU A 39 -3.65 9.65 -5.54
N ILE A 40 -4.19 9.91 -4.36
CA ILE A 40 -5.40 10.71 -4.21
C ILE A 40 -5.15 12.15 -4.65
N LEU A 41 -4.04 12.78 -4.23
CA LEU A 41 -3.67 14.12 -4.68
C LEU A 41 -3.58 14.21 -6.21
N LYS A 42 -2.94 13.24 -6.87
CA LYS A 42 -2.88 13.18 -8.34
C LYS A 42 -4.27 13.04 -8.96
N ALA A 43 -5.13 12.20 -8.39
CA ALA A 43 -6.48 12.01 -8.91
C ALA A 43 -7.30 13.30 -8.80
N VAL A 44 -7.36 13.94 -7.63
CA VAL A 44 -8.17 15.17 -7.42
C VAL A 44 -7.71 16.37 -8.25
N GLN A 45 -6.48 16.35 -8.78
CA GLN A 45 -5.96 17.36 -9.71
C GLN A 45 -6.43 17.14 -11.16
N GLN A 46 -7.02 15.98 -11.48
CA GLN A 46 -7.58 15.71 -12.80
C GLN A 46 -9.00 16.28 -12.92
N PRO A 47 -9.35 16.92 -14.04
CA PRO A 47 -10.67 17.55 -14.20
C PRO A 47 -11.86 16.61 -13.95
N GLU A 48 -11.71 15.33 -14.26
CA GLU A 48 -12.74 14.31 -14.11
C GLU A 48 -13.15 14.09 -12.64
N TYR A 49 -12.25 14.34 -11.69
CA TYR A 49 -12.48 14.14 -10.26
C TYR A 49 -12.77 15.43 -9.49
N ALA A 50 -12.62 16.60 -10.13
CA ALA A 50 -12.89 17.88 -9.49
C ALA A 50 -14.34 18.00 -8.95
N PRO A 51 -15.39 17.51 -9.66
CA PRO A 51 -16.74 17.49 -9.13
C PRO A 51 -16.92 16.62 -7.88
N LEU A 52 -16.25 15.45 -7.86
CA LEU A 52 -16.29 14.52 -6.74
C LEU A 52 -15.67 15.12 -5.47
N LEU A 53 -14.55 15.79 -5.62
CA LEU A 53 -13.88 16.51 -4.53
C LEU A 53 -14.74 17.68 -4.02
N ALA A 54 -15.23 18.51 -4.93
CA ALA A 54 -16.08 19.66 -4.59
C ALA A 54 -17.36 19.22 -3.86
N GLN A 55 -17.99 18.14 -4.32
CA GLN A 55 -19.16 17.57 -3.67
C GLN A 55 -18.85 17.06 -2.26
N ALA A 56 -17.78 16.29 -2.08
CA ALA A 56 -17.38 15.78 -0.77
C ALA A 56 -17.11 16.90 0.24
N VAL A 57 -16.50 18.00 -0.20
CA VAL A 57 -16.26 19.19 0.64
C VAL A 57 -17.56 19.93 0.94
N ALA A 58 -18.46 20.06 -0.03
CA ALA A 58 -19.73 20.78 0.14
C ALA A 58 -20.71 20.04 1.08
N GLU A 59 -20.80 18.72 0.99
CA GLU A 59 -21.66 17.87 1.83
C GLU A 59 -21.26 17.92 3.32
N HIS A 60 -20.00 18.21 3.62
CA HIS A 60 -19.45 18.16 4.98
C HIS A 60 -18.96 19.55 5.47
N ARG A 61 -19.61 20.61 5.01
CA ARG A 61 -19.28 21.98 5.42
C ARG A 61 -19.30 22.13 6.95
N GLY A 62 -18.24 22.77 7.48
CA GLY A 62 -18.12 23.04 8.91
C GLY A 62 -17.46 21.92 9.72
N GLU A 63 -17.19 20.76 9.11
CA GLU A 63 -16.32 19.77 9.75
C GLU A 63 -14.86 20.29 9.81
N PRO A 64 -14.07 19.87 10.82
CA PRO A 64 -12.64 20.17 10.88
C PRO A 64 -11.91 19.63 9.63
N LEU A 65 -10.82 20.31 9.23
CA LEU A 65 -10.07 19.98 8.02
C LEU A 65 -9.64 18.49 7.97
N ASP A 66 -9.16 17.96 9.09
CA ASP A 66 -8.75 16.55 9.18
C ASP A 66 -9.90 15.57 8.95
N ALA A 67 -11.12 15.94 9.36
CA ALA A 67 -12.31 15.17 9.08
C ALA A 67 -12.70 15.24 7.59
N LEU A 68 -12.64 16.43 7.00
CA LEU A 68 -12.91 16.60 5.56
C LEU A 68 -11.94 15.83 4.67
N VAL A 69 -10.66 15.83 5.02
CA VAL A 69 -9.66 15.00 4.30
C VAL A 69 -10.08 13.53 4.35
N ASP A 70 -10.43 13.02 5.52
CA ASP A 70 -10.86 11.63 5.66
C ASP A 70 -12.17 11.35 4.87
N ARG A 71 -13.12 12.31 4.83
CA ARG A 71 -14.34 12.20 3.98
C ARG A 71 -13.98 12.05 2.50
N VAL A 72 -13.02 12.83 2.02
CA VAL A 72 -12.51 12.73 0.65
C VAL A 72 -11.90 11.35 0.40
N LEU A 73 -11.03 10.87 1.32
CA LEU A 73 -10.42 9.54 1.19
C LEU A 73 -11.48 8.42 1.13
N VAL A 74 -12.47 8.46 2.03
CA VAL A 74 -13.57 7.49 2.05
C VAL A 74 -14.40 7.60 0.76
N ARG A 75 -14.70 8.81 0.28
CA ARG A 75 -15.44 8.98 -0.98
C ARG A 75 -14.73 8.34 -2.17
N PHE A 76 -13.42 8.54 -2.31
CA PHE A 76 -12.64 7.86 -3.34
C PHE A 76 -12.62 6.34 -3.14
N GLY A 77 -12.48 5.87 -1.91
CA GLY A 77 -12.55 4.44 -1.60
C GLY A 77 -13.90 3.81 -1.99
N LEU A 78 -15.01 4.51 -1.74
CA LEU A 78 -16.36 4.07 -2.14
C LEU A 78 -16.51 3.97 -3.66
N GLU A 79 -15.98 4.94 -4.41
CA GLU A 79 -16.02 4.88 -5.88
C GLU A 79 -15.16 3.70 -6.41
N ILE A 80 -13.99 3.47 -5.83
CA ILE A 80 -13.14 2.31 -6.16
C ILE A 80 -13.87 1.00 -5.90
N LEU A 81 -14.56 0.86 -4.77
CA LEU A 81 -15.30 -0.35 -4.39
C LEU A 81 -16.48 -0.68 -5.33
N LYS A 82 -16.95 0.28 -6.14
CA LYS A 82 -17.91 0.00 -7.21
C LYS A 82 -17.28 -0.72 -8.40
N VAL A 83 -15.96 -0.60 -8.56
CA VAL A 83 -15.22 -1.12 -9.71
C VAL A 83 -14.50 -2.43 -9.38
N VAL A 84 -13.97 -2.57 -8.14
CA VAL A 84 -13.26 -3.77 -7.72
C VAL A 84 -14.16 -4.69 -6.89
N PRO A 85 -14.12 -6.01 -7.14
CA PRO A 85 -14.94 -6.97 -6.38
C PRO A 85 -14.41 -7.23 -4.96
N GLY A 86 -13.16 -6.94 -4.68
CA GLY A 86 -12.49 -7.21 -3.41
C GLY A 86 -12.41 -5.97 -2.51
N ARG A 87 -11.21 -5.61 -2.09
CA ARG A 87 -10.93 -4.63 -1.03
C ARG A 87 -10.32 -3.34 -1.58
N VAL A 88 -10.50 -2.25 -0.84
CA VAL A 88 -9.73 -1.02 -1.01
C VAL A 88 -8.85 -0.78 0.21
N SER A 89 -7.60 -0.33 -0.01
CA SER A 89 -6.75 0.18 1.07
C SER A 89 -6.86 1.69 1.16
N THR A 90 -7.29 2.21 2.31
CA THR A 90 -7.38 3.64 2.63
C THR A 90 -6.38 3.99 3.72
N GLU A 91 -5.47 4.92 3.45
CA GLU A 91 -4.33 5.22 4.31
C GLU A 91 -4.68 6.30 5.35
N VAL A 92 -4.33 6.05 6.61
CA VAL A 92 -4.36 7.07 7.67
C VAL A 92 -3.28 8.11 7.43
N ASP A 93 -3.47 9.29 7.98
CA ASP A 93 -2.52 10.40 7.84
C ASP A 93 -1.12 10.00 8.35
N ALA A 94 -0.10 10.16 7.51
CA ALA A 94 1.27 9.80 7.84
C ALA A 94 1.87 10.64 8.99
N ARG A 95 1.26 11.80 9.34
CA ARG A 95 1.61 12.59 10.53
C ARG A 95 1.38 11.81 11.83
N LEU A 96 0.56 10.77 11.80
CA LEU A 96 0.24 9.90 12.95
C LEU A 96 1.19 8.70 13.08
N SER A 97 2.19 8.56 12.22
CA SER A 97 3.04 7.36 12.14
C SER A 97 3.73 6.98 13.45
N PHE A 98 3.87 7.91 14.40
CA PHE A 98 4.51 7.70 15.71
C PHE A 98 3.55 7.87 16.89
N ASP A 99 2.23 7.87 16.62
CA ASP A 99 1.17 7.97 17.64
C ASP A 99 0.17 6.84 17.46
N THR A 100 0.33 5.80 18.28
CA THR A 100 -0.53 4.61 18.28
C THR A 100 -1.99 4.98 18.57
N ALA A 101 -2.25 5.81 19.57
CA ALA A 101 -3.60 6.15 20.00
C ALA A 101 -4.35 6.97 18.94
N ALA A 102 -3.69 7.99 18.38
CA ALA A 102 -4.26 8.80 17.31
C ALA A 102 -4.48 8.00 16.02
N THR A 103 -3.56 7.08 15.67
CA THR A 103 -3.73 6.16 14.53
C THR A 103 -4.95 5.27 14.71
N VAL A 104 -5.14 4.64 15.87
CA VAL A 104 -6.32 3.81 16.18
C VAL A 104 -7.61 4.63 16.09
N ALA A 105 -7.64 5.83 16.69
CA ALA A 105 -8.82 6.69 16.64
C ALA A 105 -9.18 7.08 15.20
N ARG A 106 -8.17 7.41 14.38
CA ARG A 106 -8.35 7.75 12.97
C ARG A 106 -8.88 6.57 12.15
N ALA A 107 -8.31 5.38 12.35
CA ALA A 107 -8.72 4.16 11.67
C ALA A 107 -10.18 3.81 11.98
N ARG A 108 -10.59 3.86 13.24
CA ARG A 108 -11.99 3.66 13.66
C ARG A 108 -12.94 4.65 13.00
N ARG A 109 -12.55 5.94 12.91
CA ARG A 109 -13.34 6.97 12.24
C ARG A 109 -13.55 6.66 10.76
N LEU A 110 -12.49 6.29 10.04
CA LEU A 110 -12.57 5.88 8.63
C LEU A 110 -13.52 4.69 8.46
N MET A 111 -13.36 3.65 9.28
CA MET A 111 -14.22 2.46 9.21
C MET A 111 -15.69 2.74 9.52
N ASN A 112 -15.97 3.59 10.50
CA ASN A 112 -17.34 4.02 10.80
C ASN A 112 -17.99 4.70 9.58
N TRP A 113 -17.25 5.57 8.88
CA TRP A 113 -17.77 6.23 7.69
C TRP A 113 -17.95 5.29 6.49
N TYR A 114 -17.13 4.27 6.33
CA TYR A 114 -17.43 3.19 5.39
C TYR A 114 -18.69 2.43 5.80
N GLY A 115 -18.87 2.15 7.07
CA GLY A 115 -20.05 1.51 7.64
C GLY A 115 -21.34 2.30 7.40
N ASP A 116 -21.31 3.64 7.54
CA ASP A 116 -22.43 4.55 7.24
C ASP A 116 -22.90 4.42 5.78
N HIS A 117 -22.04 3.95 4.88
CA HIS A 117 -22.34 3.68 3.48
C HIS A 117 -22.57 2.19 3.18
N GLY A 118 -22.77 1.36 4.21
CA GLY A 118 -23.04 -0.07 4.08
C GLY A 118 -21.84 -0.93 3.66
N VAL A 119 -20.61 -0.42 3.83
CA VAL A 119 -19.38 -1.15 3.51
C VAL A 119 -18.78 -1.76 4.79
N GLY A 120 -18.72 -3.09 4.85
CA GLY A 120 -18.18 -3.83 5.98
C GLY A 120 -16.65 -3.88 6.01
N PRO A 121 -16.06 -4.32 7.15
CA PRO A 121 -14.61 -4.35 7.34
C PRO A 121 -13.89 -5.36 6.43
N ASP A 122 -14.58 -6.33 5.89
CA ASP A 122 -14.07 -7.30 4.90
C ASP A 122 -13.76 -6.67 3.53
N ARG A 123 -14.27 -5.46 3.27
CA ARG A 123 -14.07 -4.72 2.01
C ARG A 123 -13.04 -3.59 2.14
N VAL A 124 -12.51 -3.31 3.34
CA VAL A 124 -11.59 -2.20 3.59
C VAL A 124 -10.36 -2.68 4.35
N LEU A 125 -9.19 -2.20 3.92
CA LEU A 125 -7.96 -2.33 4.69
C LEU A 125 -7.51 -0.93 5.09
N ILE A 126 -7.37 -0.69 6.39
CA ILE A 126 -6.77 0.56 6.88
C ILE A 126 -5.26 0.48 6.68
N LYS A 127 -4.73 1.38 5.85
CA LYS A 127 -3.31 1.40 5.52
C LYS A 127 -2.54 2.28 6.49
N ILE A 128 -1.46 1.72 7.08
CA ILE A 128 -0.72 2.32 8.19
C ILE A 128 0.78 2.13 7.92
N ALA A 129 1.60 3.16 8.21
CA ALA A 129 3.06 3.04 8.11
C ALA A 129 3.60 2.01 9.11
N SER A 130 4.56 1.19 8.68
CA SER A 130 5.16 0.09 9.48
C SER A 130 6.22 0.61 10.48
N THR A 131 5.89 1.65 11.24
CA THR A 131 6.62 2.03 12.46
C THR A 131 6.25 1.06 13.59
N TRP A 132 7.00 1.07 14.69
CA TRP A 132 6.60 0.30 15.87
C TRP A 132 5.19 0.69 16.34
N GLU A 133 4.94 1.99 16.43
CA GLU A 133 3.65 2.56 16.85
C GLU A 133 2.52 2.19 15.89
N GLY A 134 2.78 2.22 14.57
CA GLY A 134 1.81 1.81 13.56
C GLY A 134 1.48 0.32 13.63
N ILE A 135 2.47 -0.54 13.90
CA ILE A 135 2.27 -1.98 14.09
C ILE A 135 1.45 -2.25 15.36
N GLN A 136 1.71 -1.52 16.47
CA GLN A 136 0.89 -1.65 17.67
C GLN A 136 -0.55 -1.17 17.43
N ALA A 137 -0.75 -0.10 16.67
CA ALA A 137 -2.08 0.35 16.27
C ALA A 137 -2.82 -0.72 15.47
N ALA A 138 -2.15 -1.31 14.46
CA ALA A 138 -2.73 -2.39 13.66
C ALA A 138 -3.10 -3.61 14.50
N ARG A 139 -2.27 -4.00 15.47
CA ARG A 139 -2.57 -5.09 16.39
C ARG A 139 -3.88 -4.85 17.17
N ILE A 140 -4.08 -3.63 17.66
CA ILE A 140 -5.33 -3.27 18.36
C ILE A 140 -6.52 -3.37 17.39
N LEU A 141 -6.38 -2.80 16.19
CA LEU A 141 -7.44 -2.76 15.18
C LEU A 141 -7.84 -4.15 14.68
N GLU A 142 -6.88 -5.03 14.44
CA GLU A 142 -7.15 -6.42 14.03
C GLU A 142 -7.93 -7.19 15.10
N HIS A 143 -7.65 -6.99 16.40
CA HIS A 143 -8.45 -7.54 17.49
C HIS A 143 -9.90 -7.02 17.52
N GLU A 144 -10.14 -5.85 16.94
CA GLU A 144 -11.48 -5.27 16.80
C GLU A 144 -12.18 -5.66 15.49
N GLY A 145 -11.53 -6.48 14.66
CA GLY A 145 -12.03 -6.89 13.34
C GLY A 145 -11.87 -5.82 12.26
N ILE A 146 -11.05 -4.79 12.50
CA ILE A 146 -10.66 -3.79 11.51
C ILE A 146 -9.35 -4.23 10.88
N HIS A 147 -9.41 -4.67 9.63
CA HIS A 147 -8.25 -5.19 8.92
C HIS A 147 -7.29 -4.10 8.45
N CYS A 148 -5.99 -4.38 8.55
CA CYS A 148 -4.93 -3.43 8.26
C CYS A 148 -4.02 -3.90 7.12
N ASN A 149 -3.49 -2.90 6.37
CA ASN A 149 -2.43 -3.04 5.38
C ASN A 149 -1.21 -2.23 5.86
N LEU A 150 -0.17 -2.88 6.34
CA LEU A 150 1.04 -2.21 6.83
C LEU A 150 1.96 -1.87 5.66
N THR A 151 2.15 -0.57 5.42
CA THR A 151 2.93 0.00 4.31
C THR A 151 4.24 0.64 4.78
N LEU A 152 5.01 1.19 3.84
CA LEU A 152 6.37 1.69 4.10
C LEU A 152 7.21 0.62 4.82
N LEU A 153 7.11 -0.61 4.32
CA LEU A 153 7.80 -1.77 4.84
C LEU A 153 9.00 -2.06 3.95
N PHE A 154 10.19 -1.99 4.52
CA PHE A 154 11.47 -2.10 3.84
C PHE A 154 12.39 -3.13 4.49
N SER A 155 12.24 -3.39 5.81
CA SER A 155 13.08 -4.28 6.58
C SER A 155 12.37 -5.56 6.98
N PHE A 156 13.14 -6.63 7.11
CA PHE A 156 12.64 -7.92 7.56
C PHE A 156 12.08 -7.87 9.00
N CYS A 157 12.67 -7.05 9.88
CA CYS A 157 12.15 -6.89 11.24
C CYS A 157 10.74 -6.28 11.28
N GLN A 158 10.40 -5.38 10.35
CA GLN A 158 9.05 -4.84 10.21
C GLN A 158 8.06 -5.95 9.84
N ALA A 159 8.42 -6.82 8.89
CA ALA A 159 7.57 -7.94 8.49
C ALA A 159 7.32 -8.92 9.65
N VAL A 160 8.36 -9.28 10.40
CA VAL A 160 8.23 -10.16 11.57
C VAL A 160 7.32 -9.55 12.64
N ALA A 161 7.52 -8.28 12.99
CA ALA A 161 6.70 -7.60 13.98
C ALA A 161 5.22 -7.48 13.53
N CYS A 162 4.96 -7.27 12.24
CA CYS A 162 3.60 -7.29 11.67
C CYS A 162 2.95 -8.67 11.82
N ALA A 163 3.69 -9.75 11.55
CA ALA A 163 3.20 -11.12 11.73
C ALA A 163 2.83 -11.42 13.18
N GLU A 164 3.70 -11.03 14.13
CA GLU A 164 3.46 -11.17 15.57
C GLU A 164 2.26 -10.30 16.03
N GLY A 165 2.00 -9.19 15.36
CA GLY A 165 0.82 -8.36 15.58
C GLY A 165 -0.47 -8.92 15.00
N GLY A 166 -0.44 -10.02 14.25
CA GLY A 166 -1.62 -10.63 13.63
C GLY A 166 -2.20 -9.79 12.49
N VAL A 167 -1.40 -8.94 11.86
CA VAL A 167 -1.82 -8.03 10.79
C VAL A 167 -2.34 -8.81 9.57
N LYS A 168 -3.44 -8.35 8.99
CA LYS A 168 -4.06 -9.01 7.83
C LYS A 168 -3.18 -9.01 6.59
N LEU A 169 -2.55 -7.86 6.26
CA LEU A 169 -1.78 -7.69 5.05
C LEU A 169 -0.59 -6.75 5.26
N ILE A 170 0.53 -7.06 4.63
CA ILE A 170 1.69 -6.17 4.53
C ILE A 170 2.01 -5.81 3.08
N SER A 171 2.50 -4.59 2.86
CA SER A 171 2.93 -4.09 1.55
C SER A 171 4.42 -3.77 1.54
N PRO A 172 5.31 -4.78 1.46
CA PRO A 172 6.74 -4.54 1.31
C PRO A 172 7.05 -3.91 -0.05
N PHE A 173 7.93 -2.92 -0.05
CA PHE A 173 8.27 -2.14 -1.24
C PHE A 173 9.45 -2.76 -1.99
N VAL A 174 9.32 -2.87 -3.31
CA VAL A 174 10.34 -3.41 -4.21
C VAL A 174 11.18 -2.27 -4.81
N GLY A 175 10.56 -1.39 -5.58
CA GLY A 175 11.28 -0.40 -6.38
C GLY A 175 12.02 0.66 -5.56
N ARG A 176 11.52 1.03 -4.37
CA ARG A 176 12.24 1.98 -3.52
C ARG A 176 13.51 1.38 -2.90
N ILE A 177 13.53 0.08 -2.63
CA ILE A 177 14.75 -0.66 -2.22
C ILE A 177 15.75 -0.66 -3.38
N TYR A 178 15.29 -1.00 -4.59
CA TYR A 178 16.09 -0.95 -5.80
C TYR A 178 16.71 0.44 -6.01
N ASP A 179 15.91 1.51 -5.94
CA ASP A 179 16.37 2.89 -6.11
C ASP A 179 17.47 3.27 -5.10
N TRP A 180 17.30 2.87 -3.83
CA TRP A 180 18.28 3.11 -2.79
C TRP A 180 19.59 2.36 -3.06
N ALA A 181 19.50 1.07 -3.40
CA ALA A 181 20.67 0.24 -3.70
C ALA A 181 21.44 0.77 -4.91
N LYS A 182 20.74 1.15 -5.98
CA LYS A 182 21.31 1.74 -7.19
C LYS A 182 22.03 3.05 -6.87
N LYS A 183 21.41 3.92 -6.09
CA LYS A 183 22.02 5.18 -5.64
C LYS A 183 23.24 4.96 -4.78
N ALA A 184 23.22 3.99 -3.86
CA ALA A 184 24.33 3.67 -2.98
C ALA A 184 25.53 3.09 -3.74
N ALA A 185 25.28 2.25 -4.76
CA ALA A 185 26.36 1.69 -5.61
C ALA A 185 26.94 2.70 -6.59
N GLY A 186 26.19 3.76 -6.96
CA GLY A 186 26.63 4.79 -7.88
C GLY A 186 27.14 4.22 -9.21
N ALA A 187 28.36 4.58 -9.60
CA ALA A 187 28.99 4.12 -10.85
C ALA A 187 29.31 2.61 -10.89
N GLN A 188 29.26 1.92 -9.76
CA GLN A 188 29.50 0.47 -9.70
C GLN A 188 28.21 -0.34 -9.90
N TRP A 189 27.07 0.30 -10.09
CA TRP A 189 25.82 -0.39 -10.32
C TRP A 189 25.81 -1.11 -11.67
N ASP A 190 25.57 -2.41 -11.62
CA ASP A 190 25.33 -3.24 -12.81
C ASP A 190 23.84 -3.57 -12.92
N GLU A 191 23.18 -2.99 -13.90
CA GLU A 191 21.74 -3.15 -14.13
C GLU A 191 21.37 -4.62 -14.42
N ALA A 192 22.16 -5.31 -15.23
CA ALA A 192 21.89 -6.70 -15.60
C ALA A 192 22.10 -7.67 -14.43
N ALA A 193 23.12 -7.44 -13.63
CA ALA A 193 23.41 -8.25 -12.44
C ALA A 193 22.37 -8.08 -11.33
N ASN A 194 21.65 -6.95 -11.31
CA ASN A 194 20.64 -6.61 -10.31
C ASN A 194 19.20 -6.61 -10.89
N ALA A 195 18.94 -7.39 -11.94
CA ALA A 195 17.63 -7.49 -12.57
C ALA A 195 16.86 -8.73 -12.09
N ALA A 196 15.53 -8.70 -12.25
CA ALA A 196 14.60 -9.78 -11.97
C ALA A 196 14.79 -10.37 -10.55
N GLU A 197 15.06 -11.69 -10.44
CA GLU A 197 15.29 -12.36 -9.13
C GLU A 197 16.51 -11.85 -8.37
N ASN A 198 17.43 -11.17 -9.04
CA ASN A 198 18.61 -10.56 -8.40
C ASN A 198 18.37 -9.16 -7.88
N ASP A 199 17.25 -8.52 -8.23
CA ASP A 199 16.85 -7.22 -7.72
C ASP A 199 16.77 -7.23 -6.19
N PRO A 200 17.39 -6.27 -5.48
CA PRO A 200 17.42 -6.26 -4.01
C PRO A 200 16.02 -6.13 -3.39
N GLY A 201 15.10 -5.43 -4.04
CA GLY A 201 13.70 -5.35 -3.57
C GLY A 201 12.94 -6.65 -3.78
N VAL A 202 13.17 -7.33 -4.91
CA VAL A 202 12.60 -8.67 -5.17
C VAL A 202 13.11 -9.67 -4.13
N LYS A 203 14.40 -9.68 -3.85
CA LYS A 203 15.00 -10.54 -2.80
C LYS A 203 14.38 -10.30 -1.43
N SER A 204 14.17 -9.03 -1.06
CA SER A 204 13.54 -8.67 0.20
C SER A 204 12.12 -9.24 0.31
N VAL A 205 11.28 -9.05 -0.70
CA VAL A 205 9.90 -9.57 -0.69
C VAL A 205 9.88 -11.11 -0.72
N ALA A 206 10.74 -11.73 -1.52
CA ALA A 206 10.84 -13.20 -1.58
C ALA A 206 11.27 -13.79 -0.23
N GLN A 207 12.18 -13.15 0.50
CA GLN A 207 12.58 -13.54 1.85
C GLN A 207 11.39 -13.47 2.84
N ILE A 208 10.64 -12.39 2.82
CA ILE A 208 9.46 -12.21 3.67
C ILE A 208 8.40 -13.27 3.35
N TYR A 209 8.09 -13.47 2.06
CA TYR A 209 7.17 -14.50 1.61
C TYR A 209 7.60 -15.89 2.10
N THR A 210 8.87 -16.25 1.91
CA THR A 210 9.43 -17.53 2.35
C THR A 210 9.28 -17.72 3.85
N TYR A 211 9.59 -16.70 4.64
CA TYR A 211 9.44 -16.73 6.09
C TYR A 211 7.97 -16.96 6.51
N TYR A 212 7.04 -16.21 5.93
CA TYR A 212 5.63 -16.33 6.25
C TYR A 212 5.08 -17.71 5.92
N LYS A 213 5.41 -18.25 4.73
CA LYS A 213 4.95 -19.58 4.34
C LYS A 213 5.62 -20.68 5.17
N LYS A 214 6.91 -20.54 5.52
CA LYS A 214 7.64 -21.48 6.39
C LYS A 214 6.98 -21.64 7.75
N PHE A 215 6.54 -20.56 8.36
CA PHE A 215 5.99 -20.57 9.71
C PHE A 215 4.45 -20.55 9.74
N GLY A 216 3.78 -20.75 8.62
CA GLY A 216 2.31 -20.81 8.55
C GLY A 216 1.62 -19.49 8.93
N ILE A 217 2.33 -18.36 8.77
CA ILE A 217 1.82 -17.01 9.08
C ILE A 217 0.72 -16.66 8.09
N GLN A 218 -0.43 -16.24 8.59
CA GLN A 218 -1.63 -15.96 7.80
C GLN A 218 -1.66 -14.56 7.17
N THR A 219 -0.73 -13.68 7.57
CA THR A 219 -0.58 -12.34 6.98
C THR A 219 -0.27 -12.46 5.50
N GLU A 220 -1.06 -11.77 4.67
CA GLU A 220 -0.87 -11.73 3.22
C GLU A 220 0.31 -10.83 2.86
N VAL A 221 1.17 -11.28 1.95
CA VAL A 221 2.30 -10.50 1.43
C VAL A 221 1.92 -9.88 0.10
N MET A 222 1.91 -8.56 0.02
CA MET A 222 1.61 -7.79 -1.19
C MET A 222 2.82 -6.98 -1.65
N GLY A 223 3.58 -7.48 -2.62
CA GLY A 223 4.67 -6.69 -3.22
C GLY A 223 4.15 -5.38 -3.81
N ALA A 224 4.88 -4.29 -3.59
CA ALA A 224 4.44 -2.93 -3.94
C ALA A 224 5.55 -2.06 -4.51
N SER A 225 5.15 -0.95 -5.18
CA SER A 225 6.07 0.10 -5.66
C SER A 225 7.07 -0.41 -6.70
N PHE A 226 6.58 -1.01 -7.77
CA PHE A 226 7.41 -1.55 -8.86
C PHE A 226 7.96 -0.46 -9.80
N ARG A 227 9.11 -0.74 -10.43
CA ARG A 227 9.77 0.12 -11.43
C ARG A 227 9.71 -0.47 -12.83
N ASN A 228 9.63 -1.79 -12.95
CA ASN A 228 9.64 -2.48 -14.23
C ASN A 228 8.91 -3.84 -14.16
N LEU A 229 8.62 -4.42 -15.32
CA LEU A 229 7.94 -5.72 -15.42
C LEU A 229 8.76 -6.86 -14.86
N GLY A 230 10.09 -6.78 -14.91
CA GLY A 230 11.00 -7.82 -14.39
C GLY A 230 10.84 -8.04 -12.89
N GLN A 231 10.63 -6.97 -12.12
CA GLN A 231 10.34 -7.06 -10.68
C GLN A 231 9.02 -7.78 -10.40
N ILE A 232 7.99 -7.52 -11.22
CA ILE A 232 6.66 -8.13 -11.08
C ILE A 232 6.72 -9.61 -11.45
N THR A 233 7.30 -9.94 -12.59
CA THR A 233 7.37 -11.33 -13.08
C THR A 233 8.24 -12.20 -12.19
N ALA A 234 9.29 -11.65 -11.56
CA ALA A 234 10.13 -12.35 -10.59
C ALA A 234 9.42 -12.66 -9.27
N LEU A 235 8.30 -11.98 -8.97
CA LEU A 235 7.47 -12.22 -7.78
C LEU A 235 6.16 -12.98 -8.11
N ALA A 236 6.01 -13.52 -9.30
CA ALA A 236 4.84 -14.33 -9.67
C ALA A 236 4.67 -15.51 -8.70
N GLY A 237 3.52 -15.59 -8.06
CA GLY A 237 3.24 -16.54 -6.98
C GLY A 237 3.24 -15.91 -5.58
N CYS A 238 3.63 -14.63 -5.44
CA CYS A 238 3.35 -13.84 -4.24
C CYS A 238 1.85 -13.78 -3.99
N ASP A 239 1.42 -13.66 -2.74
CA ASP A 239 -0.02 -13.65 -2.42
C ASP A 239 -0.76 -12.55 -3.20
N LEU A 240 -0.22 -11.33 -3.19
CA LEU A 240 -0.73 -10.19 -3.96
C LEU A 240 0.44 -9.36 -4.53
N LEU A 241 0.17 -8.62 -5.60
CA LEU A 241 1.04 -7.58 -6.13
C LEU A 241 0.19 -6.36 -6.47
N THR A 242 0.52 -5.20 -5.88
CA THR A 242 -0.15 -3.94 -6.23
C THR A 242 0.67 -3.21 -7.28
N ILE A 243 0.06 -3.01 -8.44
CA ILE A 243 0.73 -2.66 -9.69
C ILE A 243 0.08 -1.39 -10.26
N SER A 244 0.91 -0.45 -10.72
CA SER A 244 0.42 0.77 -11.38
C SER A 244 -0.25 0.46 -12.72
N PRO A 245 -1.20 1.30 -13.18
CA PRO A 245 -1.87 1.11 -14.47
C PRO A 245 -0.92 0.95 -15.66
N ASP A 246 0.18 1.71 -15.70
CA ASP A 246 1.16 1.64 -16.80
C ASP A 246 1.84 0.27 -16.86
N LEU A 247 2.20 -0.30 -15.69
CA LEU A 247 2.81 -1.63 -15.62
C LEU A 247 1.78 -2.74 -15.87
N LEU A 248 0.51 -2.54 -15.46
CA LEU A 248 -0.58 -3.45 -15.83
C LEU A 248 -0.78 -3.50 -17.35
N ALA A 249 -0.77 -2.35 -18.01
CA ALA A 249 -0.84 -2.26 -19.47
C ALA A 249 0.36 -2.96 -20.13
N GLY A 250 1.56 -2.80 -19.56
CA GLY A 250 2.76 -3.49 -20.05
C GLY A 250 2.65 -5.02 -19.94
N LEU A 251 2.10 -5.56 -18.84
CA LEU A 251 1.83 -7.00 -18.71
C LEU A 251 0.75 -7.47 -19.69
N GLN A 252 -0.27 -6.66 -19.94
CA GLN A 252 -1.34 -6.97 -20.88
C GLN A 252 -0.85 -7.00 -22.34
N ALA A 253 0.16 -6.21 -22.66
CA ALA A 253 0.75 -6.11 -24.00
C ALA A 253 1.75 -7.23 -24.33
N SER A 254 2.09 -8.12 -23.40
CA SER A 254 3.08 -9.18 -23.57
C SER A 254 2.44 -10.58 -23.48
N ASP A 255 2.71 -11.42 -24.47
CA ASP A 255 2.31 -12.86 -24.48
C ASP A 255 3.48 -13.78 -24.07
N ALA A 256 4.60 -13.23 -23.59
CA ALA A 256 5.74 -14.02 -23.14
C ALA A 256 5.35 -14.94 -21.98
N PRO A 257 5.93 -16.14 -21.87
CA PRO A 257 5.67 -17.04 -20.75
C PRO A 257 6.00 -16.40 -19.40
N LEU A 258 5.08 -16.54 -18.43
CA LEU A 258 5.24 -16.06 -17.07
C LEU A 258 5.11 -17.25 -16.12
N PRO A 259 6.23 -17.94 -15.80
CA PRO A 259 6.19 -19.06 -14.86
C PRO A 259 6.04 -18.59 -13.42
N ARG A 260 5.42 -19.42 -12.60
CA ARG A 260 5.39 -19.20 -11.15
C ARG A 260 6.82 -19.21 -10.59
N ARG A 261 7.16 -18.21 -9.77
CA ARG A 261 8.48 -18.05 -9.14
C ARG A 261 8.46 -18.30 -7.63
N LEU A 262 7.40 -17.88 -6.96
CA LEU A 262 7.20 -18.10 -5.54
C LEU A 262 6.19 -19.24 -5.32
N ASP A 263 6.59 -20.21 -4.53
CA ASP A 263 5.79 -21.39 -4.23
C ASP A 263 5.76 -21.66 -2.72
N ALA A 264 4.57 -21.83 -2.15
CA ALA A 264 4.39 -22.01 -0.72
C ALA A 264 4.96 -23.33 -0.19
N GLN A 265 4.95 -24.41 -1.01
CA GLN A 265 5.52 -25.70 -0.59
C GLN A 265 7.04 -25.63 -0.55
N ALA A 266 7.65 -25.01 -1.57
CA ALA A 266 9.09 -24.79 -1.59
C ALA A 266 9.52 -23.88 -0.42
N ALA A 267 8.77 -22.82 -0.14
CA ALA A 267 9.02 -21.94 0.98
C ALA A 267 8.92 -22.66 2.34
N ALA A 268 7.93 -23.53 2.52
CA ALA A 268 7.77 -24.34 3.74
C ALA A 268 8.96 -25.28 4.02
N ALA A 269 9.69 -25.69 2.99
CA ALA A 269 10.89 -26.52 3.10
C ALA A 269 12.18 -25.73 3.39
N ALA A 270 12.15 -24.38 3.37
CA ALA A 270 13.34 -23.56 3.53
C ALA A 270 14.03 -23.78 4.91
N PRO A 271 15.37 -23.87 4.96
CA PRO A 271 16.14 -24.11 6.19
C PRO A 271 16.39 -22.79 6.95
N ILE A 272 15.29 -22.13 7.37
CA ILE A 272 15.34 -20.86 8.10
C ILE A 272 14.73 -21.01 9.49
N HIS A 273 15.15 -20.15 10.42
CA HIS A 273 14.73 -20.15 11.82
C HIS A 273 13.76 -19.02 12.11
N ALA A 274 12.85 -19.24 13.07
CA ALA A 274 11.98 -18.20 13.56
C ALA A 274 12.79 -17.15 14.34
N VAL A 275 12.36 -15.89 14.18
CA VAL A 275 12.89 -14.75 14.93
C VAL A 275 11.73 -13.98 15.53
N SER A 276 12.00 -13.20 16.58
CA SER A 276 11.01 -12.39 17.27
C SER A 276 11.63 -11.07 17.70
N TYR A 277 10.81 -10.01 17.78
CA TYR A 277 11.26 -8.69 18.16
C TYR A 277 10.36 -8.07 19.24
N ASN A 278 10.98 -7.67 20.36
CA ASN A 278 10.37 -6.68 21.24
C ASN A 278 10.68 -5.26 20.73
N GLU A 279 10.13 -4.24 21.35
CA GLU A 279 10.30 -2.85 20.91
C GLU A 279 11.77 -2.46 20.78
N ALA A 280 12.59 -2.74 21.78
CA ALA A 280 14.00 -2.36 21.78
C ALA A 280 14.78 -3.05 20.66
N SER A 281 14.60 -4.35 20.50
CA SER A 281 15.28 -5.13 19.44
C SER A 281 14.75 -4.79 18.04
N PHE A 282 13.46 -4.47 17.89
CA PHE A 282 12.88 -3.97 16.63
C PHE A 282 13.52 -2.63 16.23
N ARG A 283 13.53 -1.64 17.14
CA ARG A 283 14.13 -0.33 16.88
C ARG A 283 15.61 -0.43 16.56
N PHE A 284 16.33 -1.30 17.26
CA PHE A 284 17.73 -1.55 16.99
C PHE A 284 17.95 -2.20 15.62
N ALA A 285 17.22 -3.27 15.30
CA ALA A 285 17.31 -3.96 14.01
C ALA A 285 16.96 -3.03 12.83
N LEU A 286 15.91 -2.21 12.96
CA LEU A 286 15.53 -1.21 11.96
C LEU A 286 16.65 -0.17 11.78
N ASN A 287 17.25 0.32 12.88
CA ASN A 287 18.35 1.28 12.85
C ASN A 287 19.63 0.71 12.20
N GLN A 288 19.88 -0.60 12.32
CA GLN A 288 21.03 -1.26 11.67
C GLN A 288 20.82 -1.39 10.15
N ASP A 289 19.59 -1.35 9.68
CA ASP A 289 19.25 -1.38 8.25
C ASP A 289 19.16 0.05 7.72
N ALA A 290 20.29 0.57 7.22
CA ALA A 290 20.38 1.94 6.72
C ALA A 290 19.36 2.21 5.59
N MET A 291 19.16 1.25 4.67
CA MET A 291 18.18 1.37 3.59
C MET A 291 16.76 1.52 4.13
N ALA A 292 16.37 0.66 5.06
CA ALA A 292 15.02 0.70 5.64
C ALA A 292 14.78 1.98 6.46
N THR A 293 15.76 2.40 7.26
CA THR A 293 15.69 3.64 8.05
C THR A 293 15.52 4.87 7.14
N ASP A 294 16.34 4.98 6.10
CA ASP A 294 16.27 6.07 5.13
C ASP A 294 14.91 6.09 4.42
N LYS A 295 14.46 4.94 3.91
CA LYS A 295 13.26 4.84 3.09
C LYS A 295 11.97 4.96 3.89
N LEU A 296 11.91 4.49 5.11
CA LEU A 296 10.78 4.70 6.02
C LEU A 296 10.61 6.19 6.34
N ALA A 297 11.69 6.84 6.76
CA ALA A 297 11.67 8.26 7.09
C ALA A 297 11.36 9.14 5.86
N GLU A 298 11.97 8.86 4.70
CA GLU A 298 11.69 9.55 3.43
C GLU A 298 10.23 9.35 3.01
N GLY A 299 9.71 8.12 3.13
CA GLY A 299 8.34 7.78 2.77
C GLY A 299 7.31 8.53 3.60
N ILE A 300 7.49 8.58 4.91
CA ILE A 300 6.62 9.34 5.83
C ILE A 300 6.65 10.83 5.45
N ARG A 301 7.84 11.43 5.26
CA ARG A 301 7.96 12.85 4.86
C ARG A 301 7.29 13.14 3.53
N ALA A 302 7.43 12.27 2.53
CA ALA A 302 6.81 12.43 1.23
C ALA A 302 5.27 12.39 1.31
N PHE A 303 4.72 11.42 2.05
CA PHE A 303 3.28 11.32 2.24
C PHE A 303 2.71 12.51 3.03
N VAL A 304 3.44 13.00 4.06
CA VAL A 304 3.06 14.23 4.78
C VAL A 304 3.05 15.43 3.85
N ALA A 305 4.06 15.59 3.00
CA ALA A 305 4.12 16.69 2.04
C ALA A 305 2.93 16.68 1.06
N ASP A 306 2.53 15.51 0.59
CA ASP A 306 1.37 15.38 -0.30
C ASP A 306 0.04 15.55 0.46
N SER A 307 -0.05 15.10 1.72
CA SER A 307 -1.21 15.39 2.58
C SER A 307 -1.37 16.90 2.81
N ILE A 308 -0.29 17.65 3.02
CA ILE A 308 -0.34 19.12 3.18
C ILE A 308 -0.88 19.79 1.91
N LYS A 309 -0.48 19.32 0.71
CA LYS A 309 -1.03 19.85 -0.54
C LYS A 309 -2.52 19.55 -0.70
N LEU A 310 -2.96 18.36 -0.28
CA LEU A 310 -4.37 17.99 -0.27
C LEU A 310 -5.16 18.85 0.73
N ASP A 311 -4.63 19.09 1.93
CA ASP A 311 -5.20 19.99 2.94
C ASP A 311 -5.40 21.40 2.37
N GLN A 312 -4.40 21.94 1.66
CA GLN A 312 -4.46 23.26 1.02
C GLN A 312 -5.55 23.32 -0.06
N LEU A 313 -5.66 22.28 -0.89
CA LEU A 313 -6.67 22.21 -1.93
C LEU A 313 -8.09 22.18 -1.35
N ILE A 314 -8.32 21.37 -0.32
CA ILE A 314 -9.61 21.27 0.38
C ILE A 314 -9.95 22.61 1.06
N THR A 315 -8.99 23.27 1.71
CA THR A 315 -9.19 24.59 2.36
C THR A 315 -9.58 25.66 1.34
N GLN A 316 -8.97 25.68 0.16
CA GLN A 316 -9.34 26.59 -0.92
C GLN A 316 -10.78 26.39 -1.38
N LEU A 317 -11.20 25.14 -1.56
CA LEU A 317 -12.60 24.82 -1.93
C LEU A 317 -13.59 25.19 -0.85
N GLN A 318 -13.27 25.00 0.44
CA GLN A 318 -14.13 25.46 1.54
C GLN A 318 -14.34 26.97 1.50
N THR A 319 -13.26 27.75 1.29
CA THR A 319 -13.32 29.22 1.23
C THR A 319 -14.15 29.71 0.05
N GLN A 320 -13.97 29.11 -1.14
CA GLN A 320 -14.77 29.45 -2.34
C GLN A 320 -16.25 29.15 -2.14
N SER A 321 -16.58 27.99 -1.52
CA SER A 321 -17.94 27.60 -1.23
C SER A 321 -18.64 28.54 -0.21
N GLN A 322 -17.89 29.10 0.75
CA GLN A 322 -18.40 30.08 1.72
C GLN A 322 -18.70 31.43 1.06
N GLN A 323 -17.84 31.89 0.16
CA GLN A 323 -18.03 33.14 -0.58
C GLN A 323 -19.25 33.08 -1.50
N GLN A 324 -19.52 31.94 -2.17
CA GLN A 324 -20.69 31.75 -3.02
C GLN A 324 -22.01 31.63 -2.25
N ALA A 325 -21.98 31.18 -1.00
CA ALA A 325 -23.17 31.07 -0.16
C ALA A 325 -23.53 32.40 0.55
N GLY A 326 -22.60 33.36 0.59
CA GLY A 326 -22.80 34.69 1.20
C GLY A 326 -23.08 35.82 0.20
N ALA A 327 -23.07 35.50 -1.11
CA ALA A 327 -23.43 36.40 -2.21
C ALA A 327 -24.84 36.08 -2.73
#